data_56775304a95fcd0dde51135af9fe249b
#
_entry.id   56775304a95fcd0dde51135af9fe249b
#
_cell.length_a   1.000
_cell.length_b   1.000
_cell.length_c   1.000
_cell.angle_alpha   90.00
_cell.angle_beta   90.00
_cell.angle_gamma   90.00
#
_symmetry.space_group_name_H-M   'P 1'
#
loop_
_entity.id
_entity.type
_entity.pdbx_description
1 polymer ?
#
loop_
_entity_poly.entity_id
_entity_poly.type
_entity_poly.pdbx_seq_one_letter_code
_entity_poly.pdbx_strand_id
1 'polypeptide(L)'
;MSVAVQSAVSARASEATRWGQLVFGIICMVMIANLQYGWTLFVNPIDAKYHWGRAAIQVAFTIFVLTETWLVPIEGYLIDKFGPRVMVCGSGVLVAIAWVINSVADSLFLLYLGAAIGGIGAGVIYGASVGNALKWFPDRRGLAAGLTAAGFGAGSALTVIPIATMIQTSGYQSAFLWFGLGQGIVVVLVSLFLKAPQAGEVAIPAAPAVQQTRRDYGPQEVLRSPVFWVMYVMFVMVGAGGLMATAQLAPIAKDFNVDGVPVTILGLTLPALTFALSIDRVLNGVCRPFFGWVSDNIGRENTMFIAFLLEGIGIYVLFYLASNPIYFVILSGVVFFAWGEIYSLFPATCTDIYGRKFATTNYGLLYTAKGTAALLVPLSSVLTTWTGNWHAVFITAAILNVIAAVMALLVLKPMRIKAMAKG
;
A
#
# COMPACT_ATOMS: atom_id res chain seq x y z
N MET A 1 38.92 37.75 18.35
CA MET A 1 38.99 36.61 17.43
C MET A 1 37.61 36.02 17.27
N SER A 2 36.90 36.44 16.22
CA SER A 2 35.58 35.96 15.86
C SER A 2 35.79 34.78 14.92
N VAL A 3 35.57 33.55 15.43
CA VAL A 3 35.50 32.35 14.58
C VAL A 3 34.13 32.35 13.95
N ALA A 4 34.06 32.77 12.70
CA ALA A 4 32.89 32.61 11.87
C ALA A 4 32.68 31.09 11.66
N VAL A 5 31.70 30.55 12.30
CA VAL A 5 31.14 29.24 11.95
C VAL A 5 30.46 29.43 10.60
N GLN A 6 31.19 29.22 9.53
CA GLN A 6 30.62 28.98 8.20
C GLN A 6 29.87 27.64 8.26
N SER A 7 28.57 27.71 8.55
CA SER A 7 27.68 26.60 8.25
C SER A 7 27.81 26.35 6.74
N ALA A 8 28.42 25.22 6.38
CA ALA A 8 28.47 24.76 4.99
C ALA A 8 27.01 24.63 4.52
N VAL A 9 26.56 25.60 3.72
CA VAL A 9 25.29 25.51 3.00
C VAL A 9 25.44 24.32 2.06
N SER A 10 24.82 23.20 2.41
CA SER A 10 24.78 22.02 1.56
C SER A 10 24.27 22.45 0.18
N ALA A 11 25.03 22.14 -0.86
CA ALA A 11 24.63 22.46 -2.23
C ALA A 11 23.27 21.79 -2.50
N ARG A 12 22.33 22.53 -3.11
CA ARG A 12 21.01 22.00 -3.45
C ARG A 12 21.16 20.74 -4.31
N ALA A 13 20.41 19.70 -3.97
CA ALA A 13 20.37 18.48 -4.76
C ALA A 13 19.86 18.74 -6.17
N SER A 14 20.49 18.10 -7.16
CA SER A 14 20.00 18.14 -8.53
C SER A 14 18.65 17.41 -8.67
N GLU A 15 17.86 17.80 -9.66
CA GLU A 15 16.62 17.06 -10.00
C GLU A 15 16.92 15.58 -10.29
N ALA A 16 18.03 15.27 -10.98
CA ALA A 16 18.44 13.89 -11.24
C ALA A 16 18.66 13.10 -9.94
N THR A 17 19.25 13.71 -8.91
CA THR A 17 19.41 13.08 -7.59
C THR A 17 18.06 12.81 -6.95
N ARG A 18 17.13 13.77 -6.96
CA ARG A 18 15.80 13.62 -6.39
C ARG A 18 15.03 12.45 -7.05
N TRP A 19 14.96 12.47 -8.38
CA TRP A 19 14.28 11.42 -9.15
C TRP A 19 14.98 10.07 -9.02
N GLY A 20 16.31 10.05 -8.96
CA GLY A 20 17.08 8.84 -8.68
C GLY A 20 16.69 8.18 -7.35
N GLN A 21 16.55 8.97 -6.28
CA GLN A 21 16.11 8.45 -4.97
C GLN A 21 14.68 7.87 -5.03
N LEU A 22 13.79 8.50 -5.80
CA LEU A 22 12.44 8.00 -6.02
C LEU A 22 12.45 6.66 -6.79
N VAL A 23 13.23 6.56 -7.86
CA VAL A 23 13.36 5.35 -8.69
C VAL A 23 13.93 4.19 -7.86
N PHE A 24 14.96 4.43 -7.04
CA PHE A 24 15.49 3.40 -6.14
C PHE A 24 14.43 2.90 -5.14
N GLY A 25 13.61 3.80 -4.58
CA GLY A 25 12.47 3.44 -3.75
C GLY A 25 11.45 2.60 -4.50
N ILE A 26 11.09 2.98 -5.73
CA ILE A 26 10.15 2.23 -6.58
C ILE A 26 10.67 0.82 -6.88
N ILE A 27 11.96 0.66 -7.21
CA ILE A 27 12.56 -0.66 -7.45
C ILE A 27 12.43 -1.53 -6.21
N CYS A 28 12.76 -1.01 -5.02
CA CYS A 28 12.59 -1.74 -3.76
C CYS A 28 11.13 -2.16 -3.52
N MET A 29 10.16 -1.28 -3.83
CA MET A 29 8.72 -1.56 -3.71
C MET A 29 8.25 -2.66 -4.68
N VAL A 30 8.74 -2.66 -5.93
CA VAL A 30 8.47 -3.73 -6.91
C VAL A 30 8.98 -5.07 -6.39
N MET A 31 10.16 -5.10 -5.78
CA MET A 31 10.78 -6.34 -5.29
C MET A 31 10.02 -6.98 -4.13
N ILE A 32 9.33 -6.22 -3.29
CA ILE A 32 8.55 -6.77 -2.17
C ILE A 32 7.09 -7.05 -2.51
N ALA A 33 6.60 -6.61 -3.65
CA ALA A 33 5.19 -6.74 -4.05
C ALA A 33 4.70 -8.20 -4.05
N ASN A 34 5.56 -9.14 -4.42
CA ASN A 34 5.21 -10.57 -4.51
C ASN A 34 4.95 -11.22 -3.17
N LEU A 35 5.56 -10.74 -2.08
CA LEU A 35 5.35 -11.29 -0.75
C LEU A 35 3.87 -11.22 -0.37
N GLN A 36 3.17 -10.19 -0.80
CA GLN A 36 1.73 -10.02 -0.60
C GLN A 36 0.92 -10.56 -1.79
N TYR A 37 1.17 -10.06 -2.99
CA TYR A 37 0.30 -10.30 -4.14
C TYR A 37 0.57 -11.62 -4.87
N GLY A 38 1.77 -12.19 -4.74
CA GLY A 38 2.13 -13.50 -5.27
C GLY A 38 1.70 -14.67 -4.37
N TRP A 39 1.34 -14.42 -3.11
CA TRP A 39 1.04 -15.45 -2.12
C TRP A 39 0.00 -16.47 -2.58
N THR A 40 -1.04 -16.03 -3.25
CA THR A 40 -2.14 -16.90 -3.70
C THR A 40 -1.68 -18.04 -4.62
N LEU A 41 -0.55 -17.86 -5.33
CA LEU A 41 0.03 -18.89 -6.20
C LEU A 41 0.60 -20.09 -5.43
N PHE A 42 0.97 -19.88 -4.17
CA PHE A 42 1.62 -20.88 -3.33
C PHE A 42 0.63 -21.72 -2.51
N VAL A 43 -0.56 -21.21 -2.23
CA VAL A 43 -1.55 -21.84 -1.33
C VAL A 43 -1.92 -23.25 -1.79
N ASN A 44 -2.35 -23.40 -3.04
CA ASN A 44 -2.77 -24.71 -3.56
C ASN A 44 -1.61 -25.72 -3.67
N PRO A 45 -0.40 -25.37 -4.17
CA PRO A 45 0.73 -26.29 -4.20
C PRO A 45 1.18 -26.77 -2.80
N ILE A 46 1.14 -25.89 -1.80
CA ILE A 46 1.46 -26.24 -0.41
C ILE A 46 0.39 -27.21 0.14
N ASP A 47 -0.89 -26.90 -0.06
CA ASP A 47 -1.99 -27.74 0.41
C ASP A 47 -2.00 -29.12 -0.26
N ALA A 48 -1.72 -29.17 -1.56
CA ALA A 48 -1.60 -30.44 -2.29
C ALA A 48 -0.47 -31.33 -1.77
N LYS A 49 0.62 -30.74 -1.23
CA LYS A 49 1.75 -31.48 -0.70
C LYS A 49 1.56 -31.95 0.74
N TYR A 50 1.03 -31.09 1.61
CA TYR A 50 1.02 -31.33 3.05
C TYR A 50 -0.37 -31.57 3.63
N HIS A 51 -1.43 -31.25 2.88
CA HIS A 51 -2.84 -31.39 3.33
C HIS A 51 -3.13 -30.63 4.63
N TRP A 52 -2.48 -29.46 4.83
CA TRP A 52 -2.71 -28.63 6.02
C TRP A 52 -4.06 -27.90 6.04
N GLY A 53 -4.73 -27.84 4.89
CA GLY A 53 -5.93 -27.06 4.69
C GLY A 53 -5.62 -25.60 4.36
N ARG A 54 -6.34 -25.08 3.35
CA ARG A 54 -6.14 -23.71 2.86
C ARG A 54 -6.28 -22.64 3.95
N ALA A 55 -7.21 -22.85 4.90
CA ALA A 55 -7.41 -21.91 6.00
C ALA A 55 -6.17 -21.74 6.88
N ALA A 56 -5.51 -22.87 7.27
CA ALA A 56 -4.28 -22.82 8.05
C ALA A 56 -3.13 -22.17 7.25
N ILE A 57 -3.02 -22.48 5.95
CA ILE A 57 -2.01 -21.87 5.08
C ILE A 57 -2.23 -20.35 4.96
N GLN A 58 -3.48 -19.90 4.87
CA GLN A 58 -3.83 -18.46 4.79
C GLN A 58 -3.54 -17.68 6.08
N VAL A 59 -3.38 -18.34 7.23
CA VAL A 59 -2.91 -17.68 8.47
C VAL A 59 -1.52 -17.06 8.25
N ALA A 60 -0.65 -17.69 7.44
CA ALA A 60 0.64 -17.10 7.10
C ALA A 60 0.49 -15.73 6.40
N PHE A 61 -0.47 -15.58 5.49
CA PHE A 61 -0.77 -14.28 4.85
C PHE A 61 -1.22 -13.23 5.88
N THR A 62 -2.09 -13.63 6.80
CA THR A 62 -2.55 -12.73 7.88
C THR A 62 -1.37 -12.28 8.75
N ILE A 63 -0.49 -13.20 9.16
CA ILE A 63 0.71 -12.88 9.92
C ILE A 63 1.61 -11.90 9.15
N PHE A 64 1.83 -12.16 7.86
CA PHE A 64 2.59 -11.26 6.98
C PHE A 64 2.00 -9.84 6.98
N VAL A 65 0.70 -9.68 6.73
CA VAL A 65 0.04 -8.35 6.66
C VAL A 65 0.08 -7.65 8.02
N LEU A 66 -0.12 -8.36 9.13
CA LEU A 66 -0.06 -7.76 10.46
C LEU A 66 1.34 -7.26 10.78
N THR A 67 2.38 -8.05 10.53
CA THR A 67 3.76 -7.63 10.78
C THR A 67 4.21 -6.54 9.82
N GLU A 68 3.79 -6.58 8.54
CA GLU A 68 4.05 -5.54 7.53
C GLU A 68 3.47 -4.18 7.93
N THR A 69 2.37 -4.15 8.68
CA THR A 69 1.66 -2.89 8.94
C THR A 69 1.79 -2.39 10.36
N TRP A 70 1.64 -3.26 11.37
CA TRP A 70 1.61 -2.84 12.77
C TRP A 70 2.99 -2.56 13.37
N LEU A 71 4.06 -3.07 12.74
CA LEU A 71 5.43 -2.78 13.17
C LEU A 71 6.00 -1.52 12.51
N VAL A 72 5.37 -1.01 11.46
CA VAL A 72 5.84 0.21 10.73
C VAL A 72 6.09 1.42 11.64
N PRO A 73 5.34 1.69 12.72
CA PRO A 73 5.67 2.79 13.62
C PRO A 73 7.06 2.66 14.27
N ILE A 74 7.43 1.45 14.69
CA ILE A 74 8.75 1.17 15.28
C ILE A 74 9.82 1.21 14.19
N GLU A 75 9.56 0.55 13.07
CA GLU A 75 10.42 0.51 11.90
C GLU A 75 10.67 1.92 11.35
N GLY A 76 9.61 2.72 11.25
CA GLY A 76 9.67 4.11 10.80
C GLY A 76 10.53 5.00 11.71
N TYR A 77 10.44 4.81 13.02
CA TYR A 77 11.32 5.48 13.98
C TYR A 77 12.80 5.10 13.76
N LEU A 78 13.07 3.81 13.52
CA LEU A 78 14.42 3.33 13.23
C LEU A 78 14.92 3.88 11.87
N ILE A 79 14.06 3.96 10.86
CA ILE A 79 14.37 4.55 9.55
C ILE A 79 14.69 6.05 9.69
N ASP A 80 13.88 6.79 10.45
CA ASP A 80 14.10 8.23 10.67
C ASP A 80 15.39 8.50 11.46
N LYS A 81 15.82 7.54 12.32
CA LYS A 81 17.04 7.62 13.14
C LYS A 81 18.30 7.16 12.40
N PHE A 82 18.26 6.01 11.74
CA PHE A 82 19.44 5.36 11.12
C PHE A 82 19.54 5.61 9.62
N GLY A 83 18.49 6.16 9.01
CA GLY A 83 18.41 6.43 7.57
C GLY A 83 17.92 5.23 6.75
N PRO A 84 17.45 5.49 5.52
CA PRO A 84 16.83 4.47 4.68
C PRO A 84 17.84 3.40 4.21
N ARG A 85 19.10 3.77 3.96
CA ARG A 85 20.12 2.84 3.43
C ARG A 85 20.31 1.61 4.29
N VAL A 86 20.61 1.81 5.58
CA VAL A 86 20.91 0.72 6.52
C VAL A 86 19.71 -0.15 6.75
N MET A 87 18.54 0.50 6.97
CA MET A 87 17.31 -0.20 7.26
C MET A 87 16.81 -1.03 6.07
N VAL A 88 16.82 -0.48 4.85
CA VAL A 88 16.42 -1.20 3.64
C VAL A 88 17.41 -2.32 3.28
N CYS A 89 18.72 -2.10 3.49
CA CYS A 89 19.74 -3.13 3.28
C CYS A 89 19.47 -4.35 4.18
N GLY A 90 19.31 -4.14 5.48
CA GLY A 90 18.97 -5.21 6.42
C GLY A 90 17.66 -5.91 6.08
N SER A 91 16.66 -5.15 5.62
CA SER A 91 15.36 -5.69 5.25
C SER A 91 15.39 -6.51 3.95
N GLY A 92 16.26 -6.16 3.00
CA GLY A 92 16.51 -6.99 1.81
C GLY A 92 17.01 -8.39 2.21
N VAL A 93 17.89 -8.46 3.23
CA VAL A 93 18.34 -9.75 3.80
C VAL A 93 17.17 -10.48 4.47
N LEU A 94 16.33 -9.78 5.25
CA LEU A 94 15.15 -10.41 5.88
C LEU A 94 14.18 -10.98 4.85
N VAL A 95 13.92 -10.27 3.75
CA VAL A 95 13.06 -10.73 2.65
C VAL A 95 13.63 -12.02 2.01
N ALA A 96 14.95 -12.06 1.75
CA ALA A 96 15.58 -13.26 1.25
C ALA A 96 15.45 -14.42 2.24
N ILE A 97 15.78 -14.22 3.51
CA ILE A 97 15.66 -15.24 4.58
C ILE A 97 14.23 -15.75 4.69
N ALA A 98 13.23 -14.87 4.65
CA ALA A 98 11.82 -15.24 4.76
C ALA A 98 11.40 -16.24 3.69
N TRP A 99 11.75 -15.99 2.43
CA TRP A 99 11.39 -16.88 1.34
C TRP A 99 12.28 -18.13 1.28
N VAL A 100 13.52 -18.05 1.73
CA VAL A 100 14.37 -19.26 1.94
C VAL A 100 13.75 -20.15 3.00
N ILE A 101 13.28 -19.62 4.12
CA ILE A 101 12.55 -20.40 5.13
C ILE A 101 11.29 -21.03 4.52
N ASN A 102 10.49 -20.25 3.77
CA ASN A 102 9.28 -20.77 3.13
C ASN A 102 9.59 -21.86 2.08
N SER A 103 10.76 -21.81 1.43
CA SER A 103 11.17 -22.83 0.46
C SER A 103 11.43 -24.20 1.09
N VAL A 104 11.85 -24.22 2.35
CA VAL A 104 12.14 -25.44 3.13
C VAL A 104 11.09 -25.73 4.20
N ALA A 105 10.02 -24.95 4.27
CA ALA A 105 8.99 -25.11 5.30
C ALA A 105 8.26 -26.44 5.14
N ASP A 106 8.42 -27.33 6.12
CA ASP A 106 7.76 -28.62 6.27
C ASP A 106 6.71 -28.63 7.39
N SER A 107 6.50 -27.49 8.02
CA SER A 107 5.54 -27.28 9.10
C SER A 107 4.89 -25.90 8.99
N LEU A 108 3.65 -25.77 9.52
CA LEU A 108 2.96 -24.49 9.61
C LEU A 108 3.77 -23.46 10.43
N PHE A 109 4.50 -23.93 11.46
CA PHE A 109 5.34 -23.03 12.26
C PHE A 109 6.42 -22.34 11.41
N LEU A 110 7.16 -23.10 10.58
CA LEU A 110 8.18 -22.52 9.69
C LEU A 110 7.55 -21.61 8.64
N LEU A 111 6.39 -21.98 8.08
CA LEU A 111 5.66 -21.14 7.13
C LEU A 111 5.24 -19.80 7.77
N TYR A 112 4.75 -19.84 9.02
CA TYR A 112 4.35 -18.65 9.76
C TYR A 112 5.57 -17.79 10.16
N LEU A 113 6.68 -18.42 10.54
CA LEU A 113 7.93 -17.73 10.85
C LEU A 113 8.47 -16.99 9.62
N GLY A 114 8.52 -17.67 8.46
CA GLY A 114 8.90 -17.03 7.20
C GLY A 114 7.96 -15.85 6.84
N ALA A 115 6.66 -16.03 7.02
CA ALA A 115 5.67 -14.95 6.79
C ALA A 115 5.90 -13.75 7.71
N ALA A 116 6.16 -13.99 9.01
CA ALA A 116 6.43 -12.91 9.98
C ALA A 116 7.71 -12.13 9.63
N ILE A 117 8.81 -12.84 9.33
CA ILE A 117 10.07 -12.21 8.92
C ILE A 117 9.90 -11.44 7.61
N GLY A 118 9.17 -12.01 6.65
CA GLY A 118 8.86 -11.36 5.38
C GLY A 118 8.05 -10.07 5.55
N GLY A 119 7.06 -10.08 6.47
CA GLY A 119 6.26 -8.91 6.80
C GLY A 119 7.10 -7.79 7.42
N ILE A 120 7.99 -8.11 8.38
CA ILE A 120 8.94 -7.14 8.95
C ILE A 120 9.80 -6.53 7.85
N GLY A 121 10.42 -7.35 6.99
CA GLY A 121 11.25 -6.85 5.90
C GLY A 121 10.47 -5.97 4.91
N ALA A 122 9.26 -6.38 4.55
CA ALA A 122 8.40 -5.62 3.63
C ALA A 122 7.93 -4.30 4.25
N GLY A 123 7.57 -4.28 5.54
CA GLY A 123 7.13 -3.09 6.26
C GLY A 123 8.21 -2.00 6.29
N VAL A 124 9.45 -2.38 6.63
CA VAL A 124 10.61 -1.45 6.61
C VAL A 124 10.82 -0.89 5.20
N ILE A 125 10.83 -1.74 4.16
CA ILE A 125 11.06 -1.28 2.78
C ILE A 125 9.96 -0.36 2.31
N TYR A 126 8.70 -0.69 2.61
CA TYR A 126 7.54 0.14 2.29
C TYR A 126 7.62 1.50 2.98
N GLY A 127 7.78 1.50 4.31
CA GLY A 127 7.87 2.73 5.11
C GLY A 127 9.04 3.61 4.70
N ALA A 128 10.24 3.01 4.48
CA ALA A 128 11.43 3.74 4.05
C ALA A 128 11.26 4.37 2.67
N SER A 129 10.70 3.63 1.70
CA SER A 129 10.54 4.12 0.33
C SER A 129 9.56 5.28 0.26
N VAL A 130 8.37 5.15 0.89
CA VAL A 130 7.37 6.22 0.94
C VAL A 130 7.88 7.41 1.76
N GLY A 131 8.41 7.18 2.97
CA GLY A 131 8.91 8.24 3.83
C GLY A 131 10.06 9.02 3.19
N ASN A 132 10.97 8.34 2.48
CA ASN A 132 12.07 8.98 1.75
C ASN A 132 11.54 9.83 0.57
N ALA A 133 10.59 9.31 -0.21
CA ALA A 133 9.95 10.05 -1.30
C ALA A 133 9.30 11.36 -0.81
N LEU A 134 8.58 11.32 0.33
CA LEU A 134 7.95 12.49 0.93
C LEU A 134 8.98 13.55 1.38
N LYS A 135 10.17 13.11 1.83
CA LYS A 135 11.26 14.02 2.22
C LYS A 135 11.94 14.67 1.02
N TRP A 136 12.11 13.94 -0.10
CA TRP A 136 12.74 14.43 -1.32
C TRP A 136 11.83 15.32 -2.16
N PHE A 137 10.49 15.15 -2.09
CA PHE A 137 9.53 15.86 -2.94
C PHE A 137 8.51 16.69 -2.13
N PRO A 138 8.95 17.74 -1.39
CA PRO A 138 8.03 18.61 -0.66
C PRO A 138 7.10 19.42 -1.57
N ASP A 139 7.49 19.60 -2.84
CA ASP A 139 6.76 20.31 -3.88
C ASP A 139 5.60 19.50 -4.50
N ARG A 140 5.69 18.16 -4.48
CA ARG A 140 4.70 17.26 -5.09
C ARG A 140 4.61 15.93 -4.33
N ARG A 141 4.26 16.01 -3.05
CA ARG A 141 4.22 14.86 -2.13
C ARG A 141 3.25 13.77 -2.56
N GLY A 142 2.07 14.15 -3.06
CA GLY A 142 1.06 13.19 -3.52
C GLY A 142 1.55 12.37 -4.69
N LEU A 143 2.13 13.02 -5.71
CA LEU A 143 2.72 12.34 -6.85
C LEU A 143 3.86 11.40 -6.44
N ALA A 144 4.77 11.88 -5.59
CA ALA A 144 5.92 11.09 -5.16
C ALA A 144 5.52 9.86 -4.33
N ALA A 145 4.61 10.03 -3.37
CA ALA A 145 4.05 8.92 -2.61
C ALA A 145 3.30 7.94 -3.53
N GLY A 146 2.52 8.47 -4.48
CA GLY A 146 1.76 7.68 -5.45
C GLY A 146 2.64 6.85 -6.36
N LEU A 147 3.70 7.43 -6.95
CA LEU A 147 4.66 6.70 -7.79
C LEU A 147 5.39 5.60 -7.00
N THR A 148 5.80 5.90 -5.77
CA THR A 148 6.44 4.91 -4.90
C THR A 148 5.49 3.76 -4.58
N ALA A 149 4.27 4.09 -4.17
CA ALA A 149 3.25 3.07 -3.84
C ALA A 149 2.80 2.28 -5.09
N ALA A 150 2.81 2.87 -6.28
CA ALA A 150 2.51 2.17 -7.54
C ALA A 150 3.49 1.01 -7.79
N GLY A 151 4.76 1.16 -7.42
CA GLY A 151 5.75 0.08 -7.47
C GLY A 151 5.30 -1.17 -6.70
N PHE A 152 4.74 -0.99 -5.51
CA PHE A 152 4.15 -2.09 -4.74
C PHE A 152 2.84 -2.61 -5.37
N GLY A 153 1.94 -1.72 -5.80
CA GLY A 153 0.65 -2.10 -6.37
C GLY A 153 0.77 -2.87 -7.68
N ALA A 154 1.60 -2.40 -8.61
CA ALA A 154 1.78 -2.98 -9.93
C ALA A 154 2.95 -3.98 -10.03
N GLY A 155 3.88 -3.97 -9.06
CA GLY A 155 5.11 -4.76 -9.12
C GLY A 155 4.89 -6.26 -9.30
N SER A 156 3.85 -6.80 -8.69
CA SER A 156 3.48 -8.21 -8.84
C SER A 156 3.07 -8.58 -10.27
N ALA A 157 2.55 -7.63 -11.07
CA ALA A 157 2.17 -7.91 -12.46
C ALA A 157 3.37 -8.37 -13.31
N LEU A 158 4.59 -7.90 -12.97
CA LEU A 158 5.82 -8.29 -13.66
C LEU A 158 6.29 -9.71 -13.33
N THR A 159 5.92 -10.23 -12.17
CA THR A 159 6.54 -11.43 -11.59
C THR A 159 5.58 -12.59 -11.36
N VAL A 160 4.26 -12.34 -11.36
CA VAL A 160 3.23 -13.38 -11.18
C VAL A 160 3.36 -14.49 -12.23
N ILE A 161 3.53 -14.15 -13.52
CA ILE A 161 3.69 -15.14 -14.59
C ILE A 161 4.97 -15.94 -14.43
N PRO A 162 6.17 -15.34 -14.28
CA PRO A 162 7.40 -16.07 -14.01
C PRO A 162 7.31 -16.98 -12.77
N ILE A 163 6.72 -16.49 -11.67
CA ILE A 163 6.53 -17.31 -10.44
C ILE A 163 5.62 -18.50 -10.74
N ALA A 164 4.46 -18.28 -11.36
CA ALA A 164 3.52 -19.35 -11.71
C ALA A 164 4.14 -20.40 -12.62
N THR A 165 4.92 -19.99 -13.63
CA THR A 165 5.66 -20.88 -14.52
C THR A 165 6.68 -21.70 -13.73
N MET A 166 7.47 -21.07 -12.86
CA MET A 166 8.45 -21.78 -12.04
C MET A 166 7.79 -22.78 -11.07
N ILE A 167 6.64 -22.44 -10.50
CA ILE A 167 5.86 -23.37 -9.65
C ILE A 167 5.46 -24.62 -10.44
N GLN A 168 5.00 -24.44 -11.68
CA GLN A 168 4.57 -25.55 -12.53
C GLN A 168 5.73 -26.42 -13.02
N THR A 169 6.87 -25.83 -13.34
CA THR A 169 8.03 -26.55 -13.92
C THR A 169 9.00 -27.12 -12.88
N SER A 170 9.20 -26.42 -11.78
CA SER A 170 10.27 -26.71 -10.80
C SER A 170 9.77 -26.79 -9.35
N GLY A 171 8.48 -26.65 -9.14
CA GLY A 171 7.86 -26.67 -7.83
C GLY A 171 7.90 -25.33 -7.08
N TYR A 172 6.99 -25.17 -6.12
CA TYR A 172 6.85 -23.92 -5.35
C TYR A 172 8.06 -23.62 -4.46
N GLN A 173 8.79 -24.65 -4.00
CA GLN A 173 10.01 -24.47 -3.21
C GLN A 173 11.09 -23.73 -4.00
N SER A 174 11.29 -24.12 -5.27
CA SER A 174 12.22 -23.45 -6.18
C SER A 174 11.81 -22.00 -6.43
N ALA A 175 10.50 -21.75 -6.58
CA ALA A 175 9.99 -20.40 -6.76
C ALA A 175 10.26 -19.52 -5.53
N PHE A 176 9.98 -20.00 -4.31
CA PHE A 176 10.34 -19.28 -3.09
C PHE A 176 11.85 -19.01 -3.01
N LEU A 177 12.68 -20.04 -3.26
CA LEU A 177 14.14 -19.91 -3.13
C LEU A 177 14.70 -18.85 -4.09
N TRP A 178 14.46 -19.01 -5.39
CA TRP A 178 15.09 -18.17 -6.40
C TRP A 178 14.53 -16.74 -6.44
N PHE A 179 13.22 -16.58 -6.30
CA PHE A 179 12.63 -15.23 -6.22
C PHE A 179 12.99 -14.54 -4.90
N GLY A 180 13.03 -15.28 -3.77
CA GLY A 180 13.44 -14.72 -2.48
C GLY A 180 14.88 -14.20 -2.51
N LEU A 181 15.82 -15.01 -2.99
CA LEU A 181 17.23 -14.62 -3.13
C LEU A 181 17.38 -13.47 -4.13
N GLY A 182 16.76 -13.57 -5.32
CA GLY A 182 16.87 -12.54 -6.37
C GLY A 182 16.33 -11.19 -5.89
N GLN A 183 15.15 -11.17 -5.28
CA GLN A 183 14.52 -9.94 -4.77
C GLN A 183 15.33 -9.35 -3.61
N GLY A 184 15.74 -10.16 -2.66
CA GLY A 184 16.57 -9.71 -1.55
C GLY A 184 17.91 -9.11 -2.00
N ILE A 185 18.60 -9.75 -2.95
CA ILE A 185 19.85 -9.24 -3.53
C ILE A 185 19.62 -7.90 -4.22
N VAL A 186 18.57 -7.76 -5.04
CA VAL A 186 18.26 -6.51 -5.72
C VAL A 186 17.99 -5.40 -4.70
N VAL A 187 17.20 -5.67 -3.65
CA VAL A 187 16.93 -4.69 -2.58
C VAL A 187 18.21 -4.27 -1.88
N VAL A 188 19.08 -5.23 -1.51
CA VAL A 188 20.38 -4.94 -0.88
C VAL A 188 21.23 -4.04 -1.78
N LEU A 189 21.39 -4.39 -3.06
CA LEU A 189 22.21 -3.61 -4.00
C LEU A 189 21.65 -2.20 -4.22
N VAL A 190 20.33 -2.07 -4.42
CA VAL A 190 19.67 -0.77 -4.64
C VAL A 190 19.71 0.09 -3.38
N SER A 191 19.62 -0.50 -2.20
CA SER A 191 19.68 0.22 -0.92
C SER A 191 20.98 0.98 -0.73
N LEU A 192 22.10 0.54 -1.31
CA LEU A 192 23.39 1.22 -1.22
C LEU A 192 23.37 2.64 -1.81
N PHE A 193 22.45 2.91 -2.73
CA PHE A 193 22.25 4.21 -3.36
C PHE A 193 21.18 5.06 -2.66
N LEU A 194 20.40 4.50 -1.73
CA LEU A 194 19.40 5.25 -0.97
C LEU A 194 20.07 6.19 0.03
N LYS A 195 19.54 7.42 0.12
CA LYS A 195 19.88 8.39 1.15
C LYS A 195 18.68 9.27 1.50
N ALA A 196 18.60 9.71 2.74
CA ALA A 196 17.69 10.78 3.13
C ALA A 196 18.30 12.14 2.74
N PRO A 197 17.48 13.14 2.38
CA PRO A 197 17.99 14.48 2.11
C PRO A 197 18.51 15.12 3.40
N GLN A 198 19.65 15.83 3.27
CA GLN A 198 20.22 16.62 4.37
C GLN A 198 19.46 17.96 4.53
N ALA A 199 19.62 18.58 5.69
CA ALA A 199 19.03 19.89 5.93
C ALA A 199 19.53 20.92 4.89
N GLY A 200 18.62 21.60 4.20
CA GLY A 200 18.92 22.55 3.14
C GLY A 200 19.17 21.94 1.75
N GLU A 201 19.34 20.62 1.62
CA GLU A 201 19.58 19.95 0.33
C GLU A 201 18.36 20.03 -0.61
N VAL A 202 17.14 20.07 -0.05
CA VAL A 202 15.88 20.19 -0.80
C VAL A 202 15.17 21.48 -0.38
N ALA A 203 14.92 22.34 -1.37
CA ALA A 203 14.17 23.57 -1.13
C ALA A 203 12.70 23.26 -0.80
N ILE A 204 12.18 23.90 0.24
CA ILE A 204 10.74 23.92 0.52
C ILE A 204 10.15 25.07 -0.32
N PRO A 205 9.11 24.83 -1.14
CA PRO A 205 8.46 25.89 -1.90
C PRO A 205 7.98 27.02 -0.98
N ALA A 206 8.22 28.27 -1.38
CA ALA A 206 7.77 29.45 -0.62
C ALA A 206 6.22 29.52 -0.54
N ALA A 207 5.56 29.11 -1.63
CA ALA A 207 4.11 29.01 -1.74
C ALA A 207 3.73 27.64 -2.38
N PRO A 208 3.67 26.56 -1.60
CA PRO A 208 3.23 25.27 -2.13
C PRO A 208 1.75 25.35 -2.52
N ALA A 209 1.36 24.63 -3.59
CA ALA A 209 -0.03 24.55 -4.05
C ALA A 209 -0.95 23.96 -2.95
N VAL A 210 -0.42 23.07 -2.13
CA VAL A 210 -1.09 22.56 -0.93
C VAL A 210 -0.39 23.11 0.31
N GLN A 211 -1.16 23.71 1.22
CA GLN A 211 -0.63 24.27 2.46
C GLN A 211 0.06 23.20 3.30
N GLN A 212 1.26 23.49 3.79
CA GLN A 212 2.12 22.59 4.57
C GLN A 212 2.59 23.28 5.84
N THR A 213 2.70 22.53 6.94
CA THR A 213 3.31 23.02 8.17
C THR A 213 4.82 23.23 7.99
N ARG A 214 5.35 24.22 8.71
CA ARG A 214 6.80 24.41 8.86
C ARG A 214 7.35 23.76 10.12
N ARG A 215 6.47 23.31 11.02
CA ARG A 215 6.82 22.65 12.27
C ARG A 215 6.88 21.13 12.05
N ASP A 216 7.88 20.49 12.65
CA ASP A 216 7.98 19.04 12.73
C ASP A 216 7.39 18.54 14.07
N TYR A 217 6.39 17.68 13.98
CA TYR A 217 5.73 17.08 15.13
C TYR A 217 6.31 15.70 15.42
N GLY A 218 6.58 15.43 16.70
CA GLY A 218 7.00 14.10 17.15
C GLY A 218 5.83 13.10 17.17
N PRO A 219 6.12 11.79 17.15
CA PRO A 219 5.07 10.74 17.12
C PRO A 219 4.06 10.85 18.26
N GLN A 220 4.50 11.22 19.48
CA GLN A 220 3.60 11.39 20.62
C GLN A 220 2.64 12.58 20.46
N GLU A 221 3.11 13.66 19.84
CA GLU A 221 2.25 14.83 19.55
C GLU A 221 1.20 14.45 18.48
N VAL A 222 1.60 13.64 17.49
CA VAL A 222 0.71 13.15 16.43
C VAL A 222 -0.41 12.31 17.02
N LEU A 223 -0.11 11.36 17.91
CA LEU A 223 -1.11 10.51 18.58
C LEU A 223 -2.09 11.30 19.46
N ARG A 224 -1.69 12.48 19.95
CA ARG A 224 -2.57 13.39 20.71
C ARG A 224 -3.41 14.31 19.81
N SER A 225 -3.14 14.31 18.50
CA SER A 225 -3.85 15.19 17.55
C SER A 225 -5.18 14.58 17.14
N PRO A 226 -6.32 15.28 17.32
CA PRO A 226 -7.62 14.79 16.83
C PRO A 226 -7.64 14.61 15.31
N VAL A 227 -6.87 15.41 14.56
CA VAL A 227 -6.77 15.30 13.09
C VAL A 227 -6.22 13.95 12.69
N PHE A 228 -5.24 13.42 13.43
CA PHE A 228 -4.67 12.09 13.19
C PHE A 228 -5.75 11.01 13.28
N TRP A 229 -6.56 11.02 14.34
CA TRP A 229 -7.60 10.02 14.54
C TRP A 229 -8.73 10.12 13.52
N VAL A 230 -9.06 11.32 13.04
CA VAL A 230 -9.98 11.48 11.91
C VAL A 230 -9.43 10.82 10.65
N MET A 231 -8.16 11.09 10.30
CA MET A 231 -7.50 10.41 9.17
C MET A 231 -7.43 8.90 9.37
N TYR A 232 -7.13 8.44 10.59
CA TYR A 232 -7.06 7.01 10.91
C TYR A 232 -8.40 6.30 10.67
N VAL A 233 -9.49 6.86 11.19
CA VAL A 233 -10.84 6.30 10.99
C VAL A 233 -11.23 6.32 9.51
N MET A 234 -10.98 7.42 8.80
CA MET A 234 -11.24 7.48 7.36
C MET A 234 -10.45 6.43 6.59
N PHE A 235 -9.17 6.23 6.94
CA PHE A 235 -8.34 5.21 6.32
C PHE A 235 -8.87 3.79 6.59
N VAL A 236 -9.31 3.49 7.83
CA VAL A 236 -9.93 2.20 8.15
C VAL A 236 -11.21 1.99 7.34
N MET A 237 -12.08 3.01 7.24
CA MET A 237 -13.36 2.92 6.52
C MET A 237 -13.16 2.61 5.03
N VAL A 238 -12.32 3.36 4.36
CA VAL A 238 -12.02 3.19 2.92
C VAL A 238 -11.18 1.93 2.71
N GLY A 239 -10.15 1.72 3.55
CA GLY A 239 -9.31 0.54 3.50
C GLY A 239 -10.07 -0.77 3.64
N ALA A 240 -11.10 -0.81 4.49
CA ALA A 240 -11.92 -2.00 4.68
C ALA A 240 -12.71 -2.36 3.41
N GLY A 241 -13.31 -1.38 2.72
CA GLY A 241 -14.04 -1.60 1.46
C GLY A 241 -13.18 -2.29 0.41
N GLY A 242 -12.03 -1.72 0.09
CA GLY A 242 -11.13 -2.27 -0.92
C GLY A 242 -10.46 -3.59 -0.52
N LEU A 243 -10.15 -3.79 0.78
CA LEU A 243 -9.61 -5.07 1.26
C LEU A 243 -10.67 -6.18 1.20
N MET A 244 -11.94 -5.88 1.53
CA MET A 244 -13.05 -6.81 1.35
C MET A 244 -13.22 -7.17 -0.13
N ALA A 245 -13.22 -6.17 -1.04
CA ALA A 245 -13.26 -6.41 -2.48
C ALA A 245 -12.09 -7.30 -2.93
N THR A 246 -10.87 -7.03 -2.47
CA THR A 246 -9.68 -7.83 -2.81
C THR A 246 -9.80 -9.29 -2.37
N ALA A 247 -10.29 -9.52 -1.16
CA ALA A 247 -10.37 -10.87 -0.58
C ALA A 247 -11.55 -11.68 -1.12
N GLN A 248 -12.64 -11.00 -1.48
CA GLN A 248 -13.92 -11.65 -1.80
C GLN A 248 -14.30 -11.61 -3.28
N LEU A 249 -13.48 -11.02 -4.15
CA LEU A 249 -13.84 -10.87 -5.57
C LEU A 249 -14.10 -12.22 -6.27
N ALA A 250 -13.30 -13.25 -5.96
CA ALA A 250 -13.49 -14.58 -6.53
C ALA A 250 -14.77 -15.29 -6.00
N PRO A 251 -15.04 -15.33 -4.68
CA PRO A 251 -16.34 -15.75 -4.16
C PRO A 251 -17.52 -15.00 -4.76
N ILE A 252 -17.43 -13.65 -4.85
CA ILE A 252 -18.48 -12.82 -5.45
C ILE A 252 -18.71 -13.23 -6.92
N ALA A 253 -17.64 -13.33 -7.73
CA ALA A 253 -17.76 -13.74 -9.12
C ALA A 253 -18.45 -15.10 -9.28
N LYS A 254 -18.13 -16.05 -8.40
CA LYS A 254 -18.73 -17.39 -8.39
C LYS A 254 -20.21 -17.34 -8.01
N ASP A 255 -20.58 -16.59 -6.97
CA ASP A 255 -21.95 -16.47 -6.51
C ASP A 255 -22.85 -15.73 -7.52
N PHE A 256 -22.28 -14.81 -8.30
CA PHE A 256 -22.95 -14.16 -9.44
C PHE A 256 -22.87 -14.98 -10.74
N ASN A 257 -22.23 -16.17 -10.74
CA ASN A 257 -22.07 -17.07 -11.89
C ASN A 257 -21.35 -16.40 -13.09
N VAL A 258 -20.37 -15.52 -12.85
CA VAL A 258 -19.61 -14.83 -13.89
C VAL A 258 -18.15 -15.24 -13.96
N ASP A 259 -17.63 -16.00 -13.00
CA ASP A 259 -16.21 -16.31 -12.81
C ASP A 259 -15.54 -16.91 -14.06
N GLY A 260 -16.19 -17.90 -14.69
CA GLY A 260 -15.71 -18.59 -15.87
C GLY A 260 -16.21 -18.05 -17.21
N VAL A 261 -17.10 -17.05 -17.22
CA VAL A 261 -17.73 -16.55 -18.46
C VAL A 261 -16.69 -15.80 -19.31
N PRO A 262 -16.50 -16.15 -20.60
CA PRO A 262 -15.57 -15.44 -21.45
C PRO A 262 -16.01 -13.99 -21.70
N VAL A 263 -15.09 -13.06 -21.53
CA VAL A 263 -15.28 -11.62 -21.81
C VAL A 263 -14.21 -11.16 -22.78
N THR A 264 -14.61 -10.43 -23.81
CA THR A 264 -13.69 -9.84 -24.79
C THR A 264 -13.66 -8.32 -24.61
N ILE A 265 -12.49 -7.80 -24.25
CA ILE A 265 -12.24 -6.35 -24.12
C ILE A 265 -10.94 -6.04 -24.92
N LEU A 266 -10.99 -5.05 -25.80
CA LEU A 266 -9.85 -4.62 -26.63
C LEU A 266 -9.22 -5.77 -27.44
N GLY A 267 -10.03 -6.75 -27.87
CA GLY A 267 -9.56 -7.90 -28.65
C GLY A 267 -8.94 -9.04 -27.86
N LEU A 268 -8.84 -8.91 -26.53
CA LEU A 268 -8.37 -9.97 -25.64
C LEU A 268 -9.57 -10.67 -24.99
N THR A 269 -9.61 -12.00 -25.06
CA THR A 269 -10.69 -12.82 -24.47
C THR A 269 -10.14 -13.63 -23.30
N LEU A 270 -10.71 -13.42 -22.10
CA LEU A 270 -10.36 -14.14 -20.88
C LEU A 270 -11.65 -14.44 -20.07
N PRO A 271 -11.63 -15.43 -19.14
CA PRO A 271 -12.68 -15.55 -18.14
C PRO A 271 -12.85 -14.24 -17.33
N ALA A 272 -14.09 -13.85 -17.06
CA ALA A 272 -14.37 -12.55 -16.45
C ALA A 272 -13.62 -12.30 -15.14
N LEU A 273 -13.52 -13.30 -14.26
CA LEU A 273 -12.73 -13.18 -13.01
C LEU A 273 -11.24 -12.96 -13.31
N THR A 274 -10.65 -13.72 -14.23
CA THR A 274 -9.24 -13.55 -14.61
C THR A 274 -8.98 -12.17 -15.19
N PHE A 275 -9.91 -11.69 -16.01
CA PHE A 275 -9.83 -10.36 -16.61
C PHE A 275 -9.94 -9.27 -15.56
N ALA A 276 -10.93 -9.38 -14.65
CA ALA A 276 -11.12 -8.45 -13.53
C ALA A 276 -9.86 -8.37 -12.65
N LEU A 277 -9.35 -9.52 -12.18
CA LEU A 277 -8.15 -9.57 -11.35
C LEU A 277 -6.93 -8.92 -12.05
N SER A 278 -6.78 -9.09 -13.36
CA SER A 278 -5.66 -8.51 -14.11
C SER A 278 -5.78 -6.98 -14.23
N ILE A 279 -6.97 -6.50 -14.63
CA ILE A 279 -7.25 -5.06 -14.77
C ILE A 279 -7.19 -4.34 -13.44
N ASP A 280 -7.72 -4.94 -12.37
CA ASP A 280 -7.74 -4.38 -11.02
C ASP A 280 -6.33 -4.05 -10.51
N ARG A 281 -5.35 -4.92 -10.78
CA ARG A 281 -3.94 -4.69 -10.39
C ARG A 281 -3.32 -3.52 -11.16
N VAL A 282 -3.56 -3.44 -12.46
CA VAL A 282 -3.07 -2.33 -13.29
C VAL A 282 -3.69 -1.01 -12.84
N LEU A 283 -5.02 -0.98 -12.68
CA LEU A 283 -5.73 0.23 -12.29
C LEU A 283 -5.40 0.67 -10.86
N ASN A 284 -5.26 -0.27 -9.91
CA ASN A 284 -4.81 0.02 -8.55
C ASN A 284 -3.38 0.56 -8.49
N GLY A 285 -2.50 0.13 -9.40
CA GLY A 285 -1.16 0.71 -9.53
C GLY A 285 -1.18 2.12 -10.10
N VAL A 286 -1.89 2.32 -11.23
CA VAL A 286 -1.94 3.61 -11.96
C VAL A 286 -2.68 4.70 -11.19
N CYS A 287 -3.73 4.35 -10.44
CA CYS A 287 -4.52 5.34 -9.70
C CYS A 287 -3.69 6.09 -8.64
N ARG A 288 -2.70 5.45 -8.05
CA ARG A 288 -1.89 6.04 -6.97
C ARG A 288 -1.13 7.29 -7.42
N PRO A 289 -0.30 7.28 -8.49
CA PRO A 289 0.31 8.50 -8.99
C PRO A 289 -0.73 9.46 -9.58
N PHE A 290 -1.79 8.97 -10.21
CA PHE A 290 -2.84 9.80 -10.77
C PHE A 290 -3.52 10.66 -9.69
N PHE A 291 -4.11 10.06 -8.67
CA PHE A 291 -4.75 10.80 -7.59
C PHE A 291 -3.73 11.57 -6.74
N GLY A 292 -2.51 11.06 -6.60
CA GLY A 292 -1.41 11.79 -5.98
C GLY A 292 -1.16 13.13 -6.68
N TRP A 293 -1.02 13.11 -8.01
CA TRP A 293 -0.85 14.30 -8.83
C TRP A 293 -2.10 15.21 -8.78
N VAL A 294 -3.30 14.65 -8.90
CA VAL A 294 -4.54 15.42 -8.77
C VAL A 294 -4.57 16.14 -7.43
N SER A 295 -4.21 15.46 -6.34
CA SER A 295 -4.22 16.04 -4.99
C SER A 295 -3.20 17.15 -4.77
N ASP A 296 -2.09 17.12 -5.50
CA ASP A 296 -1.11 18.20 -5.50
C ASP A 296 -1.63 19.48 -6.17
N ASN A 297 -2.65 19.37 -7.04
CA ASN A 297 -3.24 20.49 -7.79
C ASN A 297 -4.54 21.02 -7.18
N ILE A 298 -5.48 20.13 -6.78
CA ILE A 298 -6.81 20.56 -6.28
C ILE A 298 -6.96 20.43 -4.76
N GLY A 299 -5.91 19.94 -4.07
CA GLY A 299 -5.88 19.74 -2.63
C GLY A 299 -6.26 18.32 -2.20
N ARG A 300 -5.76 17.93 -1.00
CA ARG A 300 -5.88 16.56 -0.47
C ARG A 300 -7.33 16.15 -0.26
N GLU A 301 -8.08 16.95 0.47
CA GLU A 301 -9.42 16.61 0.90
C GLU A 301 -10.43 16.64 -0.26
N ASN A 302 -10.25 17.54 -1.23
CA ASN A 302 -11.08 17.54 -2.42
C ASN A 302 -10.88 16.25 -3.25
N THR A 303 -9.63 15.81 -3.36
CA THR A 303 -9.29 14.56 -4.06
C THR A 303 -9.81 13.33 -3.30
N MET A 304 -9.66 13.29 -1.96
CA MET A 304 -10.24 12.24 -1.11
C MET A 304 -11.75 12.16 -1.29
N PHE A 305 -12.45 13.30 -1.30
CA PHE A 305 -13.90 13.35 -1.53
C PHE A 305 -14.28 12.68 -2.86
N ILE A 306 -13.61 13.06 -3.95
CA ILE A 306 -13.89 12.54 -5.29
C ILE A 306 -13.63 11.04 -5.35
N ALA A 307 -12.47 10.60 -4.86
CA ALA A 307 -12.05 9.21 -4.94
C ALA A 307 -12.91 8.29 -4.06
N PHE A 308 -13.14 8.65 -2.80
CA PHE A 308 -13.96 7.86 -1.88
C PHE A 308 -15.43 7.80 -2.31
N LEU A 309 -15.96 8.91 -2.86
CA LEU A 309 -17.32 8.91 -3.41
C LEU A 309 -17.40 8.02 -4.65
N LEU A 310 -16.40 8.08 -5.55
CA LEU A 310 -16.32 7.21 -6.73
C LEU A 310 -16.25 5.73 -6.33
N GLU A 311 -15.43 5.39 -5.31
CA GLU A 311 -15.36 4.02 -4.77
C GLU A 311 -16.70 3.58 -4.20
N GLY A 312 -17.33 4.39 -3.34
CA GLY A 312 -18.62 4.06 -2.73
C GLY A 312 -19.73 3.85 -3.76
N ILE A 313 -19.83 4.74 -4.77
CA ILE A 313 -20.78 4.59 -5.88
C ILE A 313 -20.42 3.35 -6.72
N GLY A 314 -19.12 3.15 -7.02
CA GLY A 314 -18.64 2.01 -7.78
C GLY A 314 -19.00 0.67 -7.13
N ILE A 315 -18.80 0.55 -5.80
CA ILE A 315 -19.18 -0.64 -5.02
C ILE A 315 -20.70 -0.87 -5.09
N TYR A 316 -21.50 0.19 -4.91
CA TYR A 316 -22.96 0.10 -4.97
C TYR A 316 -23.45 -0.36 -6.35
N VAL A 317 -22.96 0.25 -7.42
CA VAL A 317 -23.33 -0.08 -8.80
C VAL A 317 -22.83 -1.47 -9.19
N LEU A 318 -21.61 -1.85 -8.76
CA LEU A 318 -21.07 -3.19 -8.98
C LEU A 318 -22.02 -4.26 -8.43
N PHE A 319 -22.57 -4.11 -7.24
CA PHE A 319 -23.50 -5.06 -6.66
C PHE A 319 -24.70 -5.34 -7.57
N TYR A 320 -25.32 -4.30 -8.11
CA TYR A 320 -26.53 -4.46 -8.95
C TYR A 320 -26.24 -4.99 -10.36
N LEU A 321 -25.03 -4.75 -10.89
CA LEU A 321 -24.66 -5.09 -12.26
C LEU A 321 -23.69 -6.27 -12.36
N ALA A 322 -23.26 -6.84 -11.22
CA ALA A 322 -22.25 -7.90 -11.18
C ALA A 322 -22.65 -9.20 -11.90
N SER A 323 -23.95 -9.44 -12.10
CA SER A 323 -24.44 -10.60 -12.88
C SER A 323 -24.12 -10.51 -14.39
N ASN A 324 -23.73 -9.33 -14.89
CA ASN A 324 -23.23 -9.18 -16.24
C ASN A 324 -21.68 -9.22 -16.21
N PRO A 325 -21.05 -10.18 -16.90
CA PRO A 325 -19.60 -10.38 -16.80
C PRO A 325 -18.77 -9.19 -17.31
N ILE A 326 -19.26 -8.42 -18.30
CA ILE A 326 -18.58 -7.21 -18.79
C ILE A 326 -18.65 -6.11 -17.73
N TYR A 327 -19.82 -5.86 -17.15
CA TYR A 327 -19.97 -4.87 -16.07
C TYR A 327 -19.21 -5.27 -14.82
N PHE A 328 -19.14 -6.55 -14.49
CA PHE A 328 -18.33 -7.07 -13.40
C PHE A 328 -16.85 -6.67 -13.56
N VAL A 329 -16.26 -6.89 -14.75
CA VAL A 329 -14.86 -6.52 -15.05
C VAL A 329 -14.65 -5.01 -15.01
N ILE A 330 -15.52 -4.22 -15.63
CA ILE A 330 -15.33 -2.77 -15.71
C ILE A 330 -15.51 -2.13 -14.34
N LEU A 331 -16.55 -2.52 -13.60
CA LEU A 331 -16.89 -1.87 -12.32
C LEU A 331 -15.94 -2.32 -11.19
N SER A 332 -15.45 -3.57 -11.17
CA SER A 332 -14.38 -3.94 -10.27
C SER A 332 -13.14 -3.10 -10.53
N GLY A 333 -12.77 -2.91 -11.79
CA GLY A 333 -11.69 -2.00 -12.19
C GLY A 333 -11.87 -0.57 -11.68
N VAL A 334 -13.09 -0.01 -11.76
CA VAL A 334 -13.41 1.32 -11.22
C VAL A 334 -13.24 1.37 -9.70
N VAL A 335 -13.72 0.36 -8.98
CA VAL A 335 -13.55 0.25 -7.51
C VAL A 335 -12.06 0.22 -7.15
N PHE A 336 -11.27 -0.62 -7.80
CA PHE A 336 -9.84 -0.70 -7.54
C PHE A 336 -9.06 0.55 -7.97
N PHE A 337 -9.49 1.23 -9.02
CA PHE A 337 -8.95 2.53 -9.41
C PHE A 337 -9.25 3.61 -8.38
N ALA A 338 -10.44 3.61 -7.80
CA ALA A 338 -10.83 4.59 -6.81
C ALA A 338 -10.21 4.32 -5.42
N TRP A 339 -9.91 3.06 -5.09
CA TRP A 339 -9.39 2.64 -3.78
C TRP A 339 -7.88 2.84 -3.58
N GLY A 340 -7.06 2.67 -4.62
CA GLY A 340 -5.59 2.64 -4.46
C GLY A 340 -4.98 3.97 -4.02
N GLU A 341 -5.70 5.08 -4.15
CA GLU A 341 -5.26 6.43 -3.82
C GLU A 341 -4.99 6.66 -2.33
N ILE A 342 -5.58 5.87 -1.41
CA ILE A 342 -5.32 6.00 0.04
C ILE A 342 -3.82 5.89 0.34
N TYR A 343 -3.08 5.13 -0.46
CA TYR A 343 -1.63 4.93 -0.32
C TYR A 343 -0.79 6.09 -0.89
N SER A 344 -1.40 7.09 -1.50
CA SER A 344 -0.76 8.35 -1.91
C SER A 344 -1.29 9.55 -1.12
N LEU A 345 -2.60 9.61 -0.87
CA LEU A 345 -3.23 10.75 -0.24
C LEU A 345 -2.95 10.83 1.27
N PHE A 346 -3.11 9.74 2.01
CA PHE A 346 -2.88 9.75 3.46
C PHE A 346 -1.43 10.03 3.85
N PRO A 347 -0.39 9.42 3.22
CA PRO A 347 1.00 9.75 3.55
C PRO A 347 1.35 11.20 3.21
N ALA A 348 0.85 11.72 2.07
CA ALA A 348 1.06 13.11 1.70
C ALA A 348 0.38 14.07 2.69
N THR A 349 -0.89 13.82 3.03
CA THR A 349 -1.64 14.62 4.00
C THR A 349 -1.02 14.59 5.39
N CYS A 350 -0.61 13.41 5.86
CA CYS A 350 0.07 13.25 7.14
C CYS A 350 1.35 14.11 7.20
N THR A 351 2.15 14.06 6.14
CA THR A 351 3.40 14.82 6.07
C THR A 351 3.15 16.32 5.90
N ASP A 352 2.07 16.72 5.19
CA ASP A 352 1.66 18.13 5.07
C ASP A 352 1.29 18.73 6.43
N ILE A 353 0.66 17.94 7.32
CA ILE A 353 0.18 18.40 8.63
C ILE A 353 1.28 18.31 9.70
N TYR A 354 2.08 17.24 9.70
CA TYR A 354 2.99 16.93 10.83
C TYR A 354 4.47 17.14 10.54
N GLY A 355 4.81 17.58 9.30
CA GLY A 355 6.18 17.90 8.93
C GLY A 355 6.99 16.72 8.41
N ARG A 356 8.28 16.97 8.11
CA ARG A 356 9.13 16.05 7.35
C ARG A 356 10.09 15.23 8.21
N LYS A 357 10.50 15.76 9.36
CA LYS A 357 11.55 15.14 10.18
C LYS A 357 11.23 13.71 10.57
N PHE A 358 9.99 13.48 11.01
CA PHE A 358 9.50 12.18 11.43
C PHE A 358 8.45 11.62 10.44
N ALA A 359 8.57 11.96 9.15
CA ALA A 359 7.57 11.61 8.15
C ALA A 359 7.33 10.10 8.08
N THR A 360 8.37 9.28 8.15
CA THR A 360 8.27 7.81 8.10
C THR A 360 7.57 7.27 9.33
N THR A 361 7.96 7.72 10.52
CA THR A 361 7.33 7.31 11.79
C THR A 361 5.86 7.72 11.85
N ASN A 362 5.57 8.98 11.54
CA ASN A 362 4.22 9.55 11.64
C ASN A 362 3.26 8.89 10.64
N TYR A 363 3.73 8.67 9.40
CA TYR A 363 2.96 7.90 8.44
C TYR A 363 2.83 6.43 8.85
N GLY A 364 3.87 5.84 9.41
CA GLY A 364 3.85 4.48 9.94
C GLY A 364 2.74 4.29 10.99
N LEU A 365 2.56 5.24 11.91
CA LEU A 365 1.43 5.25 12.85
C LEU A 365 0.09 5.24 12.12
N LEU A 366 -0.07 6.06 11.08
CA LEU A 366 -1.30 6.11 10.30
C LEU A 366 -1.51 4.84 9.46
N TYR A 367 -0.43 4.24 8.95
CA TYR A 367 -0.47 3.03 8.12
C TYR A 367 -0.96 1.79 8.88
N THR A 368 -0.88 1.78 10.23
CA THR A 368 -1.48 0.71 11.03
C THR A 368 -3.00 0.60 10.82
N ALA A 369 -3.65 1.65 10.31
CA ALA A 369 -5.06 1.64 9.91
C ALA A 369 -5.35 0.58 8.83
N LYS A 370 -4.40 0.29 7.92
CA LYS A 370 -4.53 -0.83 6.95
C LYS A 370 -4.65 -2.18 7.66
N GLY A 371 -3.82 -2.43 8.67
CA GLY A 371 -3.90 -3.65 9.48
C GLY A 371 -5.23 -3.75 10.25
N THR A 372 -5.68 -2.62 10.83
CA THR A 372 -6.98 -2.54 11.50
C THR A 372 -8.14 -2.79 10.52
N ALA A 373 -8.08 -2.23 9.31
CA ALA A 373 -9.07 -2.48 8.25
C ALA A 373 -9.08 -3.95 7.82
N ALA A 374 -7.91 -4.61 7.77
CA ALA A 374 -7.81 -6.03 7.42
C ALA A 374 -8.52 -6.95 8.43
N LEU A 375 -8.61 -6.56 9.70
CA LEU A 375 -9.37 -7.29 10.72
C LEU A 375 -10.90 -7.28 10.46
N LEU A 376 -11.39 -6.32 9.67
CA LEU A 376 -12.80 -6.23 9.29
C LEU A 376 -13.15 -7.16 8.12
N VAL A 377 -12.15 -7.66 7.37
CA VAL A 377 -12.39 -8.53 6.20
C VAL A 377 -13.11 -9.82 6.56
N PRO A 378 -12.75 -10.58 7.63
CA PRO A 378 -13.49 -11.76 8.03
C PRO A 378 -14.95 -11.50 8.38
N LEU A 379 -15.28 -10.28 8.87
CA LEU A 379 -16.66 -9.91 9.17
C LEU A 379 -17.56 -9.90 7.93
N SER A 380 -16.99 -9.67 6.73
CA SER A 380 -17.75 -9.77 5.49
C SER A 380 -18.30 -11.17 5.25
N SER A 381 -17.50 -12.21 5.53
CA SER A 381 -17.95 -13.61 5.42
C SER A 381 -19.02 -13.95 6.47
N VAL A 382 -18.85 -13.47 7.71
CA VAL A 382 -19.85 -13.64 8.78
C VAL A 382 -21.16 -12.97 8.38
N LEU A 383 -21.09 -11.74 7.88
CA LEU A 383 -22.26 -10.97 7.47
C LEU A 383 -23.00 -11.64 6.29
N THR A 384 -22.23 -12.14 5.30
CA THR A 384 -22.79 -12.91 4.18
C THR A 384 -23.49 -14.20 4.65
N THR A 385 -22.88 -14.92 5.60
CA THR A 385 -23.47 -16.13 6.17
C THR A 385 -24.77 -15.82 6.91
N TRP A 386 -24.83 -14.73 7.68
CA TRP A 386 -26.03 -14.35 8.43
C TRP A 386 -27.16 -13.85 7.53
N THR A 387 -26.85 -13.10 6.49
CA THR A 387 -27.84 -12.48 5.60
C THR A 387 -28.19 -13.35 4.39
N GLY A 388 -27.39 -14.39 4.12
CA GLY A 388 -27.56 -15.28 2.96
C GLY A 388 -27.19 -14.66 1.61
N ASN A 389 -26.64 -13.44 1.60
CA ASN A 389 -26.26 -12.73 0.36
C ASN A 389 -25.21 -11.64 0.60
N TRP A 390 -24.65 -11.10 -0.48
CA TRP A 390 -23.63 -10.05 -0.46
C TRP A 390 -24.18 -8.64 -0.24
N HIS A 391 -25.50 -8.44 -0.24
CA HIS A 391 -26.12 -7.10 -0.20
C HIS A 391 -25.64 -6.29 1.00
N ALA A 392 -25.69 -6.88 2.21
CA ALA A 392 -25.27 -6.20 3.43
C ALA A 392 -23.80 -5.80 3.40
N VAL A 393 -22.92 -6.63 2.82
CA VAL A 393 -21.48 -6.35 2.69
C VAL A 393 -21.24 -5.17 1.76
N PHE A 394 -21.82 -5.20 0.55
CA PHE A 394 -21.67 -4.13 -0.44
C PHE A 394 -22.23 -2.79 0.05
N ILE A 395 -23.44 -2.82 0.64
CA ILE A 395 -24.06 -1.60 1.19
C ILE A 395 -23.24 -1.03 2.32
N THR A 396 -22.74 -1.85 3.25
CA THR A 396 -21.89 -1.38 4.34
C THR A 396 -20.61 -0.75 3.81
N ALA A 397 -19.91 -1.42 2.89
CA ALA A 397 -18.69 -0.88 2.27
C ALA A 397 -18.95 0.45 1.53
N ALA A 398 -20.05 0.53 0.75
CA ALA A 398 -20.42 1.75 0.04
C ALA A 398 -20.73 2.90 1.01
N ILE A 399 -21.49 2.65 2.07
CA ILE A 399 -21.82 3.66 3.09
C ILE A 399 -20.55 4.17 3.79
N LEU A 400 -19.64 3.27 4.19
CA LEU A 400 -18.37 3.65 4.83
C LEU A 400 -17.55 4.59 3.92
N ASN A 401 -17.48 4.31 2.64
CA ASN A 401 -16.79 5.15 1.67
C ASN A 401 -17.47 6.54 1.51
N VAL A 402 -18.80 6.57 1.41
CA VAL A 402 -19.55 7.84 1.32
C VAL A 402 -19.38 8.67 2.59
N ILE A 403 -19.42 8.05 3.79
CA ILE A 403 -19.17 8.75 5.05
C ILE A 403 -17.75 9.32 5.06
N ALA A 404 -16.73 8.53 4.67
CA ALA A 404 -15.34 9.00 4.59
C ALA A 404 -15.19 10.16 3.59
N ALA A 405 -15.88 10.10 2.43
CA ALA A 405 -15.91 11.21 1.47
C ALA A 405 -16.46 12.50 2.08
N VAL A 406 -17.59 12.42 2.75
CA VAL A 406 -18.20 13.59 3.44
C VAL A 406 -17.28 14.10 4.55
N MET A 407 -16.67 13.18 5.34
CA MET A 407 -15.71 13.55 6.38
C MET A 407 -14.49 14.28 5.83
N ALA A 408 -14.03 13.97 4.62
CA ALA A 408 -12.90 14.65 4.00
C ALA A 408 -13.14 16.17 3.89
N LEU A 409 -14.32 16.59 3.44
CA LEU A 409 -14.66 18.00 3.25
C LEU A 409 -15.16 18.67 4.53
N LEU A 410 -16.05 18.02 5.29
CA LEU A 410 -16.75 18.65 6.41
C LEU A 410 -16.02 18.52 7.74
N VAL A 411 -15.12 17.55 7.88
CA VAL A 411 -14.40 17.28 9.14
C VAL A 411 -12.90 17.51 8.96
N LEU A 412 -12.26 16.75 8.08
CA LEU A 412 -10.80 16.78 7.93
C LEU A 412 -10.30 18.14 7.45
N LYS A 413 -10.89 18.69 6.39
CA LYS A 413 -10.49 19.97 5.80
C LYS A 413 -10.51 21.15 6.78
N PRO A 414 -11.61 21.44 7.51
CA PRO A 414 -11.61 22.52 8.49
C PRO A 414 -10.70 22.25 9.68
N MET A 415 -10.56 21.00 10.12
CA MET A 415 -9.65 20.66 11.21
C MET A 415 -8.18 20.86 10.81
N ARG A 416 -7.80 20.48 9.57
CA ARG A 416 -6.46 20.71 9.05
C ARG A 416 -6.14 22.21 8.97
N ILE A 417 -7.04 23.02 8.42
CA ILE A 417 -6.86 24.46 8.33
C ILE A 417 -6.63 25.07 9.72
N LYS A 418 -7.44 24.68 10.73
CA LYS A 418 -7.27 25.14 12.11
C LYS A 418 -5.96 24.67 12.75
N ALA A 419 -5.53 23.43 12.46
CA ALA A 419 -4.27 22.90 12.99
C ALA A 419 -3.07 23.65 12.42
N MET A 420 -3.09 23.96 11.13
CA MET A 420 -2.02 24.69 10.46
C MET A 420 -1.94 26.17 10.82
N ALA A 421 -3.06 26.79 11.22
CA ALA A 421 -3.09 28.17 11.69
C ALA A 421 -2.46 28.33 13.09
N LYS A 422 -2.27 27.24 13.83
CA LYS A 422 -1.70 27.22 15.19
C LYS A 422 -0.21 26.83 15.22
N GLY A 423 0.35 26.34 14.13
CA GLY A 423 1.74 25.92 13.99
C GLY A 423 2.53 26.77 13.03
#